data_0b36f5f0e3228dacbb810379a5bc94f8
#
_entry.id   0b36f5f0e3228dacbb810379a5bc94f8
#
_cell.length_a   1.000
_cell.length_b   1.000
_cell.length_c   1.000
_cell.angle_alpha   90.00
_cell.angle_beta   90.00
_cell.angle_gamma   90.00
#
_symmetry.space_group_name_H-M   'P 1'
#
loop_
_entity.id
_entity.type
_entity.pdbx_description
1 polymer ?
#
loop_
_entity_poly.entity_id
_entity_poly.type
_entity_poly.pdbx_seq_one_letter_code
_entity_poly.pdbx_strand_id
1 'polypeptide(L)'
;TMKPGDFITNMFEVTTLDHILLFTNLGNYLFLPVHKIPETKWKELGKHINNIVSLSSEEKIVSSCIYNPNEEIVSVTKNGMIKRTKASEYEATRVSKAMTSMKLKENDEVLAAIFAIQNILLVSKNGYYCKFNKVEIPLVGVRGSGVKAMNLKEDEIVSIVGISDEEYISVFTNKNTAKRIKVSELEETGRAKRGNSLIKKVK
;
A
#
# COMPACT_ATOMS: atom_id res chain seq x y z
N THR A 1 -21.84 -6.38 12.31
CA THR A 1 -22.75 -5.42 11.67
C THR A 1 -21.94 -4.24 11.14
N MET A 2 -22.21 -3.79 9.92
CA MET A 2 -21.61 -2.60 9.32
C MET A 2 -22.64 -1.48 9.28
N LYS A 3 -22.16 -0.22 9.33
CA LYS A 3 -23.04 0.93 9.08
C LYS A 3 -23.37 1.03 7.58
N PRO A 4 -24.50 1.64 7.20
CA PRO A 4 -24.79 1.93 5.79
C PRO A 4 -23.62 2.75 5.17
N GLY A 5 -23.12 2.28 4.03
CA GLY A 5 -21.98 2.89 3.35
C GLY A 5 -20.59 2.35 3.74
N ASP A 6 -20.48 1.56 4.80
CA ASP A 6 -19.23 0.87 5.15
C ASP A 6 -19.02 -0.36 4.26
N PHE A 7 -17.76 -0.69 4.02
CA PHE A 7 -17.36 -1.93 3.34
C PHE A 7 -16.08 -2.48 3.97
N ILE A 8 -15.90 -3.79 3.89
CA ILE A 8 -14.70 -4.45 4.37
C ILE A 8 -13.57 -4.20 3.37
N THR A 9 -12.52 -3.55 3.80
CA THR A 9 -11.31 -3.31 2.98
C THR A 9 -10.29 -4.43 3.12
N ASN A 10 -10.21 -5.05 4.31
CA ASN A 10 -9.31 -6.16 4.56
C ASN A 10 -9.83 -7.05 5.69
N MET A 11 -9.45 -8.33 5.67
CA MET A 11 -9.80 -9.32 6.69
C MET A 11 -8.62 -10.27 6.88
N PHE A 12 -8.25 -10.52 8.13
CA PHE A 12 -7.13 -11.39 8.51
C PHE A 12 -7.60 -12.47 9.47
N GLU A 13 -7.06 -13.66 9.30
CA GLU A 13 -7.08 -14.69 10.32
C GLU A 13 -5.78 -14.59 11.11
N VAL A 14 -5.87 -14.32 12.42
CA VAL A 14 -4.74 -14.03 13.31
C VAL A 14 -4.93 -14.64 14.67
N THR A 15 -3.85 -14.79 15.43
CA THR A 15 -3.85 -15.19 16.83
C THR A 15 -3.56 -13.99 17.73
N THR A 16 -3.79 -14.13 19.04
CA THR A 16 -3.46 -13.07 20.02
C THR A 16 -1.96 -12.79 20.16
N LEU A 17 -1.11 -13.67 19.62
CA LEU A 17 0.35 -13.50 19.61
C LEU A 17 0.84 -12.69 18.42
N ASP A 18 -0.01 -12.51 17.40
CA ASP A 18 0.35 -11.78 16.19
C ASP A 18 0.33 -10.27 16.39
N HIS A 19 0.95 -9.58 15.44
CA HIS A 19 0.93 -8.14 15.32
C HIS A 19 0.43 -7.75 13.93
N ILE A 20 -0.24 -6.61 13.85
CA ILE A 20 -0.71 -6.02 12.59
C ILE A 20 0.03 -4.71 12.36
N LEU A 21 0.53 -4.53 11.15
CA LEU A 21 1.01 -3.24 10.66
C LEU A 21 -0.12 -2.50 9.95
N LEU A 22 -0.36 -1.27 10.36
CA LEU A 22 -1.28 -0.36 9.72
C LEU A 22 -0.48 0.84 9.19
N PHE A 23 -0.68 1.20 7.94
CA PHE A 23 0.00 2.34 7.30
C PHE A 23 -1.01 3.44 7.02
N THR A 24 -0.59 4.70 7.21
CA THR A 24 -1.46 5.86 7.03
C THR A 24 -1.05 6.70 5.82
N ASN A 25 -2.01 7.46 5.28
CA ASN A 25 -1.78 8.40 4.19
C ASN A 25 -0.72 9.46 4.52
N LEU A 26 -0.57 9.84 5.80
CA LEU A 26 0.40 10.84 6.24
C LEU A 26 1.81 10.30 6.45
N GLY A 27 2.10 9.07 5.97
CA GLY A 27 3.41 8.47 6.07
C GLY A 27 3.76 7.95 7.45
N ASN A 28 2.77 7.62 8.26
CA ASN A 28 2.95 6.97 9.55
C ASN A 28 2.56 5.50 9.50
N TYR A 29 2.92 4.78 10.56
CA TYR A 29 2.49 3.41 10.78
C TYR A 29 2.15 3.15 12.24
N LEU A 30 1.40 2.09 12.47
CA LEU A 30 1.08 1.55 13.77
C LEU A 30 1.53 0.08 13.82
N PHE A 31 2.18 -0.30 14.89
CA PHE A 31 2.54 -1.68 15.19
C PHE A 31 1.63 -2.18 16.30
N LEU A 32 0.53 -2.84 15.93
CA LEU A 32 -0.58 -3.15 16.83
C LEU A 32 -0.58 -4.64 17.21
N PRO A 33 -0.32 -5.00 18.49
CA PRO A 33 -0.53 -6.35 18.96
C PRO A 33 -2.00 -6.75 18.91
N VAL A 34 -2.32 -7.92 18.36
CA VAL A 34 -3.70 -8.39 18.20
C VAL A 34 -4.45 -8.46 19.53
N HIS A 35 -3.78 -8.85 20.62
CA HIS A 35 -4.41 -8.90 21.95
C HIS A 35 -4.88 -7.53 22.50
N LYS A 36 -4.45 -6.42 21.88
CA LYS A 36 -4.93 -5.07 22.23
C LYS A 36 -6.21 -4.70 21.48
N ILE A 37 -6.59 -5.46 20.47
CA ILE A 37 -7.82 -5.23 19.70
C ILE A 37 -8.98 -5.79 20.52
N PRO A 38 -9.99 -4.97 20.87
CA PRO A 38 -11.13 -5.45 21.63
C PRO A 38 -11.91 -6.51 20.86
N GLU A 39 -12.19 -7.63 21.54
CA GLU A 39 -13.10 -8.63 21.00
C GLU A 39 -14.52 -8.05 20.89
N THR A 40 -15.20 -8.37 19.81
CA THR A 40 -16.60 -8.00 19.58
C THR A 40 -17.37 -9.19 19.03
N LYS A 41 -18.64 -9.28 19.41
CA LYS A 41 -19.50 -10.33 18.87
C LYS A 41 -19.83 -10.07 17.39
N TRP A 42 -20.08 -11.14 16.65
CA TRP A 42 -20.41 -11.10 15.22
C TRP A 42 -21.49 -10.06 14.83
N LYS A 43 -22.48 -9.83 15.66
CA LYS A 43 -23.61 -8.90 15.41
C LYS A 43 -23.37 -7.48 15.93
N GLU A 44 -22.28 -7.22 16.61
CA GLU A 44 -21.94 -5.91 17.16
C GLU A 44 -21.19 -5.06 16.15
N LEU A 45 -21.27 -3.75 16.33
CA LEU A 45 -20.41 -2.81 15.62
C LEU A 45 -18.98 -2.95 16.16
N GLY A 46 -18.00 -2.95 15.27
CA GLY A 46 -16.59 -2.91 15.65
C GLY A 46 -16.23 -1.60 16.39
N LYS A 47 -15.01 -1.55 16.88
CA LYS A 47 -14.46 -0.34 17.52
C LYS A 47 -13.69 0.49 16.50
N HIS A 48 -13.87 1.80 16.58
CA HIS A 48 -13.09 2.72 15.75
C HIS A 48 -11.62 2.68 16.17
N ILE A 49 -10.69 2.78 15.22
CA ILE A 49 -9.25 2.68 15.49
C ILE A 49 -8.77 3.71 16.52
N ASN A 50 -9.39 4.90 16.57
CA ASN A 50 -9.06 5.93 17.55
C ASN A 50 -9.38 5.55 19.01
N ASN A 51 -10.11 4.46 19.23
CA ASN A 51 -10.29 3.90 20.58
C ASN A 51 -9.06 3.12 21.06
N ILE A 52 -8.15 2.77 20.16
CA ILE A 52 -6.94 2.01 20.44
C ILE A 52 -5.70 2.92 20.33
N VAL A 53 -5.67 3.76 19.31
CA VAL A 53 -4.57 4.69 19.01
C VAL A 53 -5.09 6.05 18.60
N SER A 54 -4.37 7.12 19.00
CA SER A 54 -4.71 8.47 18.57
C SER A 54 -4.19 8.73 17.16
N LEU A 55 -5.10 8.87 16.20
CA LEU A 55 -4.83 9.40 14.88
C LEU A 55 -5.47 10.80 14.75
N SER A 56 -4.85 11.67 13.96
CA SER A 56 -5.45 12.96 13.60
C SER A 56 -6.69 12.76 12.73
N SER A 57 -7.55 13.78 12.65
CA SER A 57 -8.78 13.71 11.83
C SER A 57 -8.52 13.53 10.33
N GLU A 58 -7.35 13.94 9.86
CA GLU A 58 -6.94 13.83 8.45
C GLU A 58 -6.20 12.53 8.16
N GLU A 59 -5.79 11.80 9.20
CA GLU A 59 -5.01 10.58 9.07
C GLU A 59 -5.91 9.37 8.85
N LYS A 60 -5.68 8.66 7.74
CA LYS A 60 -6.47 7.50 7.31
C LYS A 60 -5.57 6.29 7.12
N ILE A 61 -6.06 5.12 7.49
CA ILE A 61 -5.39 3.85 7.17
C ILE A 61 -5.53 3.60 5.67
N VAL A 62 -4.40 3.43 4.98
CA VAL A 62 -4.33 3.13 3.55
C VAL A 62 -3.93 1.69 3.25
N SER A 63 -3.23 1.04 4.17
CA SER A 63 -2.85 -0.38 4.05
C SER A 63 -2.74 -1.04 5.40
N SER A 64 -2.97 -2.34 5.42
CA SER A 64 -2.80 -3.19 6.59
C SER A 64 -2.24 -4.55 6.18
N CYS A 65 -1.39 -5.14 7.01
CA CYS A 65 -0.89 -6.49 6.84
C CYS A 65 -0.54 -7.14 8.18
N ILE A 66 -0.51 -8.47 8.20
CA ILE A 66 0.02 -9.23 9.34
C ILE A 66 1.54 -9.03 9.36
N TYR A 67 2.09 -8.69 10.51
CA TYR A 67 3.52 -8.49 10.65
C TYR A 67 4.29 -9.81 10.49
N ASN A 68 5.29 -9.81 9.61
CA ASN A 68 6.26 -10.88 9.48
C ASN A 68 7.67 -10.26 9.38
N PRO A 69 8.56 -10.46 10.37
CA PRO A 69 9.90 -9.83 10.39
C PRO A 69 10.81 -10.23 9.23
N ASN A 70 10.54 -11.36 8.59
CA ASN A 70 11.34 -11.87 7.47
C ASN A 70 10.96 -11.25 6.12
N GLU A 71 9.90 -10.48 6.07
CA GLU A 71 9.41 -9.84 4.86
C GLU A 71 10.00 -8.43 4.65
N GLU A 72 9.82 -7.93 3.45
CA GLU A 72 10.10 -6.55 3.09
C GLU A 72 8.80 -5.86 2.68
N ILE A 73 8.68 -4.59 2.99
CA ILE A 73 7.50 -3.78 2.67
C ILE A 73 7.89 -2.71 1.67
N VAL A 74 7.14 -2.61 0.60
CA VAL A 74 7.22 -1.53 -0.39
C VAL A 74 6.13 -0.53 -0.10
N SER A 75 6.51 0.72 0.15
CA SER A 75 5.60 1.86 0.30
C SER A 75 5.71 2.78 -0.89
N VAL A 76 4.59 3.24 -1.42
CA VAL A 76 4.51 4.15 -2.56
C VAL A 76 3.61 5.32 -2.25
N THR A 77 3.97 6.51 -2.76
CA THR A 77 3.17 7.73 -2.63
C THR A 77 2.42 8.04 -3.92
N LYS A 78 1.37 8.86 -3.81
CA LYS A 78 0.58 9.33 -4.97
C LYS A 78 1.45 10.11 -5.97
N ASN A 79 2.38 10.93 -5.48
CA ASN A 79 3.30 11.72 -6.31
C ASN A 79 4.53 10.94 -6.82
N GLY A 80 4.52 9.62 -6.64
CA GLY A 80 5.48 8.73 -7.30
C GLY A 80 6.81 8.54 -6.58
N MET A 81 6.85 8.66 -5.26
CA MET A 81 7.99 8.20 -4.46
C MET A 81 7.77 6.77 -4.02
N ILE A 82 8.83 5.97 -3.96
CA ILE A 82 8.78 4.56 -3.56
C ILE A 82 9.99 4.19 -2.72
N LYS A 83 9.80 3.32 -1.74
CA LYS A 83 10.88 2.73 -0.97
C LYS A 83 10.57 1.29 -0.60
N ARG A 84 11.62 0.55 -0.23
CA ARG A 84 11.54 -0.78 0.34
C ARG A 84 12.19 -0.76 1.72
N THR A 85 11.57 -1.39 2.71
CA THR A 85 12.03 -1.43 4.10
C THR A 85 11.85 -2.83 4.66
N LYS A 86 12.81 -3.33 5.43
CA LYS A 86 12.65 -4.61 6.15
C LYS A 86 11.49 -4.49 7.14
N ALA A 87 10.61 -5.48 7.17
CA ALA A 87 9.48 -5.47 8.09
C ALA A 87 9.93 -5.42 9.56
N SER A 88 11.07 -6.03 9.89
CA SER A 88 11.66 -5.99 11.24
C SER A 88 11.98 -4.56 11.75
N GLU A 89 12.17 -3.59 10.85
CA GLU A 89 12.40 -2.19 11.25
C GLU A 89 11.14 -1.46 11.72
N TYR A 90 9.96 -2.06 11.51
CA TYR A 90 8.69 -1.54 12.01
C TYR A 90 8.34 -2.04 13.42
N GLU A 91 9.13 -2.91 14.01
CA GLU A 91 8.93 -3.32 15.41
C GLU A 91 8.98 -2.12 16.34
N ALA A 92 8.00 -2.04 17.22
CA ALA A 92 7.90 -0.95 18.17
C ALA A 92 7.27 -1.38 19.49
N THR A 93 7.78 -0.84 20.56
CA THR A 93 7.24 -1.05 21.91
C THR A 93 6.03 -0.12 22.20
N ARG A 94 5.92 0.98 21.47
CA ARG A 94 4.82 1.94 21.65
C ARG A 94 3.66 1.60 20.72
N VAL A 95 2.51 1.25 21.32
CA VAL A 95 1.29 0.86 20.62
C VAL A 95 0.32 2.02 20.45
N SER A 96 0.39 3.02 21.33
CA SER A 96 -0.63 4.07 21.45
C SER A 96 -0.43 5.27 20.50
N LYS A 97 0.68 5.32 19.76
CA LYS A 97 1.02 6.46 18.91
C LYS A 97 1.55 6.02 17.56
N ALA A 98 1.05 6.66 16.51
CA ALA A 98 1.59 6.50 15.17
C ALA A 98 3.06 6.96 15.08
N MET A 99 3.87 6.21 14.35
CA MET A 99 5.29 6.46 14.14
C MET A 99 5.56 6.69 12.65
N THR A 100 6.60 7.45 12.33
CA THR A 100 6.94 7.74 10.94
C THR A 100 7.38 6.48 10.21
N SER A 101 6.65 6.15 9.15
CA SER A 101 6.94 5.09 8.18
C SER A 101 7.72 5.61 6.97
N MET A 102 7.38 6.80 6.50
CA MET A 102 7.98 7.40 5.30
C MET A 102 7.97 8.92 5.45
N LYS A 103 9.12 9.57 5.20
CA LYS A 103 9.16 11.04 5.14
C LYS A 103 8.59 11.49 3.81
N LEU A 104 7.46 12.17 3.86
CA LEU A 104 6.77 12.71 2.69
C LEU A 104 7.32 14.06 2.25
N LYS A 105 7.17 14.36 0.96
CA LYS A 105 7.29 15.70 0.41
C LYS A 105 6.01 16.49 0.69
N GLU A 106 6.10 17.80 0.53
CA GLU A 106 4.94 18.67 0.63
C GLU A 106 3.84 18.25 -0.37
N ASN A 107 2.60 18.24 0.10
CA ASN A 107 1.42 17.85 -0.66
C ASN A 107 1.47 16.43 -1.26
N ASP A 108 2.18 15.51 -0.61
CA ASP A 108 2.19 14.10 -1.00
C ASP A 108 1.56 13.21 0.07
N GLU A 109 1.01 12.10 -0.33
CA GLU A 109 0.41 11.11 0.54
C GLU A 109 0.90 9.70 0.20
N VAL A 110 1.04 8.85 1.21
CA VAL A 110 1.21 7.42 0.97
C VAL A 110 -0.08 6.87 0.35
N LEU A 111 0.07 6.24 -0.81
CA LEU A 111 -1.02 5.55 -1.49
C LEU A 111 -1.24 4.17 -0.88
N ALA A 112 -0.17 3.41 -0.72
CA ALA A 112 -0.23 2.04 -0.20
C ALA A 112 1.13 1.55 0.28
N ALA A 113 1.10 0.52 1.12
CA ALA A 113 2.23 -0.30 1.52
C ALA A 113 1.86 -1.78 1.34
N ILE A 114 2.68 -2.54 0.64
CA ILE A 114 2.47 -3.96 0.33
C ILE A 114 3.71 -4.78 0.63
N PHE A 115 3.58 -6.08 0.80
CA PHE A 115 4.74 -6.97 0.82
C PHE A 115 5.47 -6.94 -0.52
N ALA A 116 6.80 -6.88 -0.46
CA ALA A 116 7.67 -6.85 -1.62
C ALA A 116 7.79 -8.25 -2.24
N ILE A 117 7.01 -8.53 -3.24
CA ILE A 117 7.27 -9.69 -4.11
C ILE A 117 8.21 -9.31 -5.26
N GLN A 118 8.63 -10.30 -6.04
CA GLN A 118 9.71 -10.13 -7.02
C GLN A 118 9.48 -8.98 -8.00
N ASN A 119 8.30 -8.89 -8.59
CA ASN A 119 7.94 -7.85 -9.55
C ASN A 119 6.84 -6.93 -9.01
N ILE A 120 6.99 -5.66 -9.30
CA ILE A 120 6.06 -4.60 -8.90
C ILE A 120 5.46 -3.98 -10.16
N LEU A 121 4.15 -3.80 -10.12
CA LEU A 121 3.40 -3.05 -11.12
C LEU A 121 2.82 -1.80 -10.47
N LEU A 122 3.15 -0.65 -11.02
CA LEU A 122 2.54 0.64 -10.70
C LEU A 122 1.62 1.06 -11.83
N VAL A 123 0.48 1.63 -11.48
CA VAL A 123 -0.47 2.18 -12.46
C VAL A 123 -0.79 3.62 -12.09
N SER A 124 -0.74 4.49 -13.10
CA SER A 124 -1.10 5.90 -12.95
C SER A 124 -2.57 6.14 -13.33
N LYS A 125 -3.13 7.25 -12.85
CA LYS A 125 -4.51 7.68 -13.12
C LYS A 125 -4.81 7.83 -14.62
N ASN A 126 -3.83 8.27 -15.40
CA ASN A 126 -3.96 8.41 -16.85
C ASN A 126 -3.73 7.08 -17.62
N GLY A 127 -3.62 5.94 -16.90
CA GLY A 127 -3.55 4.61 -17.48
C GLY A 127 -2.17 4.21 -18.00
N TYR A 128 -1.10 4.81 -17.50
CA TYR A 128 0.27 4.35 -17.73
C TYR A 128 0.66 3.35 -16.65
N TYR A 129 1.54 2.40 -17.00
CA TYR A 129 2.10 1.47 -16.04
C TYR A 129 3.61 1.43 -16.09
N CYS A 130 4.22 1.14 -14.95
CA CYS A 130 5.61 0.69 -14.85
C CYS A 130 5.65 -0.69 -14.22
N LYS A 131 6.31 -1.63 -14.89
CA LYS A 131 6.64 -2.98 -14.39
C LYS A 131 8.14 -3.06 -14.19
N PHE A 132 8.58 -3.42 -13.01
CA PHE A 132 10.01 -3.56 -12.68
C PHE A 132 10.23 -4.49 -11.48
N ASN A 133 11.47 -4.97 -11.35
CA ASN A 133 11.84 -5.83 -10.24
C ASN A 133 12.04 -5.03 -8.95
N LYS A 134 11.67 -5.61 -7.80
CA LYS A 134 11.83 -4.99 -6.48
C LYS A 134 13.27 -4.58 -6.14
N VAL A 135 14.26 -5.21 -6.74
CA VAL A 135 15.68 -4.87 -6.50
C VAL A 135 16.06 -3.48 -7.00
N GLU A 136 15.27 -2.91 -7.93
CA GLU A 136 15.43 -1.51 -8.36
C GLU A 136 14.99 -0.51 -7.28
N ILE A 137 14.26 -0.97 -6.26
CA ILE A 137 13.81 -0.14 -5.14
C ILE A 137 14.86 -0.26 -4.02
N PRO A 138 15.52 0.84 -3.62
CA PRO A 138 16.51 0.78 -2.57
C PRO A 138 15.89 0.34 -1.25
N LEU A 139 16.63 -0.51 -0.53
CA LEU A 139 16.30 -0.89 0.83
C LEU A 139 16.76 0.23 1.77
N VAL A 140 15.82 0.89 2.41
CA VAL A 140 16.07 2.04 3.30
C VAL A 140 15.27 1.91 4.59
N GLY A 141 15.72 2.58 5.63
CA GLY A 141 15.06 2.56 6.94
C GLY A 141 13.66 3.19 6.94
N VAL A 142 12.92 2.96 8.01
CA VAL A 142 11.52 3.41 8.17
C VAL A 142 11.33 4.91 7.94
N ARG A 143 12.30 5.76 8.27
CA ARG A 143 12.19 7.22 8.12
C ARG A 143 12.65 7.74 6.74
N GLY A 144 13.08 6.85 5.85
CA GLY A 144 13.54 7.24 4.52
C GLY A 144 12.42 7.78 3.65
N SER A 145 12.73 8.76 2.78
CA SER A 145 11.76 9.33 1.82
C SER A 145 11.64 8.53 0.53
N GLY A 146 12.55 7.58 0.29
CA GLY A 146 12.55 6.78 -0.92
C GLY A 146 13.11 7.50 -2.14
N VAL A 147 12.82 6.93 -3.30
CA VAL A 147 13.27 7.37 -4.63
C VAL A 147 12.10 7.51 -5.58
N LYS A 148 12.33 8.13 -6.73
CA LYS A 148 11.31 8.27 -7.77
C LYS A 148 10.90 6.90 -8.31
N ALA A 149 9.61 6.58 -8.25
CA ALA A 149 9.03 5.34 -8.74
C ALA A 149 8.69 5.42 -10.22
N MET A 150 8.00 6.49 -10.61
CA MET A 150 7.50 6.71 -11.96
C MET A 150 7.67 8.18 -12.35
N ASN A 151 7.83 8.49 -13.63
CA ASN A 151 7.88 9.85 -14.14
C ASN A 151 6.47 10.32 -14.51
N LEU A 152 5.76 10.83 -13.54
CA LEU A 152 4.32 11.12 -13.63
C LEU A 152 4.01 12.40 -14.43
N LYS A 153 4.91 13.39 -14.44
CA LYS A 153 4.60 14.76 -14.93
C LYS A 153 3.42 15.34 -14.11
N GLU A 154 2.25 15.50 -14.72
CA GLU A 154 1.00 15.99 -14.11
C GLU A 154 0.01 14.86 -13.83
N ASP A 155 0.50 13.67 -13.50
CA ASP A 155 -0.28 12.45 -13.22
C ASP A 155 -0.03 12.00 -11.77
N GLU A 156 -0.81 11.04 -11.29
CA GLU A 156 -0.62 10.44 -9.97
C GLU A 156 -0.67 8.91 -10.04
N ILE A 157 0.00 8.23 -9.11
CA ILE A 157 -0.12 6.78 -8.96
C ILE A 157 -1.46 6.49 -8.27
N VAL A 158 -2.22 5.55 -8.80
CA VAL A 158 -3.51 5.11 -8.26
C VAL A 158 -3.50 3.67 -7.79
N SER A 159 -2.50 2.87 -8.19
CA SER A 159 -2.41 1.47 -7.77
C SER A 159 -0.97 0.97 -7.76
N ILE A 160 -0.69 0.09 -6.81
CA ILE A 160 0.51 -0.75 -6.75
C ILE A 160 0.06 -2.19 -6.50
N VAL A 161 0.64 -3.13 -7.24
CA VAL A 161 0.46 -4.57 -7.04
C VAL A 161 1.80 -5.28 -7.16
N GLY A 162 2.01 -6.27 -6.30
CA GLY A 162 3.04 -7.26 -6.53
C GLY A 162 2.50 -8.30 -7.51
N ILE A 163 3.31 -8.71 -8.49
CA ILE A 163 2.88 -9.57 -9.60
C ILE A 163 3.88 -10.69 -9.88
N SER A 164 3.36 -11.80 -10.39
CA SER A 164 4.14 -12.86 -11.04
C SER A 164 3.72 -13.01 -12.51
N ASP A 165 4.63 -13.49 -13.37
CA ASP A 165 4.38 -13.54 -14.81
C ASP A 165 3.27 -14.54 -15.22
N GLU A 166 2.94 -15.49 -14.37
CA GLU A 166 1.88 -16.48 -14.61
C GLU A 166 0.47 -15.96 -14.30
N GLU A 167 0.37 -14.79 -13.67
CA GLU A 167 -0.89 -14.22 -13.19
C GLU A 167 -1.59 -13.36 -14.24
N TYR A 168 -2.82 -13.02 -13.91
CA TYR A 168 -3.63 -12.03 -14.62
C TYR A 168 -3.98 -10.88 -13.69
N ILE A 169 -4.02 -9.68 -14.24
CA ILE A 169 -4.58 -8.50 -13.58
C ILE A 169 -5.91 -8.13 -14.21
N SER A 170 -6.83 -7.64 -13.38
CA SER A 170 -8.08 -7.02 -13.83
C SER A 170 -7.97 -5.52 -13.65
N VAL A 171 -8.18 -4.79 -14.72
CA VAL A 171 -8.12 -3.33 -14.75
C VAL A 171 -9.53 -2.77 -14.92
N PHE A 172 -9.95 -1.95 -13.97
CA PHE A 172 -11.24 -1.26 -13.99
C PHE A 172 -11.02 0.22 -14.27
N THR A 173 -11.85 0.79 -15.13
CA THR A 173 -11.79 2.21 -15.46
C THR A 173 -12.96 2.99 -14.87
N ASN A 174 -12.81 4.30 -14.75
CA ASN A 174 -13.89 5.21 -14.36
C ASN A 174 -15.06 5.28 -15.35
N LYS A 175 -14.91 4.65 -16.52
CA LYS A 175 -15.98 4.49 -17.53
C LYS A 175 -16.74 3.17 -17.41
N ASN A 176 -16.63 2.49 -16.25
CA ASN A 176 -17.24 1.20 -15.96
C ASN A 176 -16.86 0.09 -16.96
N THR A 177 -15.65 0.16 -17.52
CA THR A 177 -15.09 -0.90 -18.35
C THR A 177 -14.05 -1.70 -17.56
N ALA A 178 -14.01 -3.00 -17.80
CA ALA A 178 -13.02 -3.90 -17.22
C ALA A 178 -12.24 -4.60 -18.33
N LYS A 179 -10.95 -4.80 -18.10
CA LYS A 179 -10.07 -5.58 -18.97
C LYS A 179 -9.21 -6.52 -18.13
N ARG A 180 -9.13 -7.78 -18.54
CA ARG A 180 -8.20 -8.76 -18.00
C ARG A 180 -6.95 -8.81 -18.87
N ILE A 181 -5.78 -8.70 -18.28
CA ILE A 181 -4.48 -8.67 -18.96
C ILE A 181 -3.59 -9.74 -18.33
N LYS A 182 -2.92 -10.54 -19.15
CA LYS A 182 -1.91 -11.47 -18.67
C LYS A 182 -0.64 -10.70 -18.35
N VAL A 183 -0.06 -10.92 -17.17
CA VAL A 183 1.11 -10.17 -16.69
C VAL A 183 2.33 -10.33 -17.60
N SER A 184 2.50 -11.51 -18.21
CA SER A 184 3.57 -11.79 -19.17
C SER A 184 3.47 -10.98 -20.47
N GLU A 185 2.31 -10.37 -20.78
CA GLU A 185 2.14 -9.45 -21.93
C GLU A 185 2.57 -8.01 -21.61
N LEU A 186 2.83 -7.72 -20.34
CA LEU A 186 3.29 -6.40 -19.89
C LEU A 186 4.82 -6.37 -19.95
N GLU A 187 5.34 -5.51 -20.80
CA GLU A 187 6.79 -5.27 -20.92
C GLU A 187 7.37 -4.68 -19.63
N GLU A 188 8.58 -5.09 -19.29
CA GLU A 188 9.36 -4.42 -18.25
C GLU A 188 9.76 -3.02 -18.72
N THR A 189 9.51 -2.03 -17.89
CA THR A 189 9.81 -0.62 -18.23
C THR A 189 10.98 -0.07 -17.43
N GLY A 190 11.29 -0.70 -16.31
CA GLY A 190 12.19 -0.15 -15.30
C GLY A 190 11.55 0.95 -14.46
N ARG A 191 12.19 1.29 -13.35
CA ARG A 191 11.77 2.33 -12.41
C ARG A 191 12.07 3.72 -12.97
N ALA A 192 11.35 4.74 -12.48
CA ALA A 192 11.51 6.16 -12.81
C ALA A 192 11.26 6.53 -14.29
N LYS A 193 10.67 5.65 -15.06
CA LYS A 193 10.21 5.89 -16.43
C LYS A 193 8.77 6.43 -16.45
N ARG A 194 8.33 6.93 -17.60
CA ARG A 194 6.91 7.26 -17.82
C ARG A 194 6.05 6.00 -17.84
N GLY A 195 6.62 4.90 -18.27
CA GLY A 195 5.92 3.65 -18.48
C GLY A 195 5.17 3.56 -19.80
N ASN A 196 4.52 2.42 -20.00
CA ASN A 196 3.74 2.11 -21.21
C ASN A 196 2.25 2.30 -20.92
N SER A 197 1.45 2.45 -21.98
CA SER A 197 0.00 2.55 -21.84
C SER A 197 -0.60 1.17 -21.49
N LEU A 198 -1.31 1.11 -20.38
CA LEU A 198 -2.00 -0.11 -19.94
C LEU A 198 -3.29 -0.36 -20.74
N ILE A 199 -3.95 0.73 -21.12
CA ILE A 199 -5.19 0.71 -21.89
C ILE A 199 -5.00 1.62 -23.09
N LYS A 200 -5.12 1.07 -24.31
CA LYS A 200 -5.15 1.90 -25.51
C LYS A 200 -6.34 2.85 -25.41
N LYS A 201 -6.10 4.15 -25.61
CA LYS A 201 -7.19 5.12 -25.68
C LYS A 201 -8.17 4.63 -26.74
N VAL A 202 -9.38 4.32 -26.34
CA VAL A 202 -10.49 4.17 -27.28
C VAL A 202 -10.70 5.58 -27.86
N LYS A 203 -10.46 5.70 -29.15
CA LYS A 203 -10.73 6.95 -29.90
C LYS A 203 -12.21 7.27 -29.87
#